data_6fd45154d98089b76a01ec32c4e4b351
#
_entry.id   6fd45154d98089b76a01ec32c4e4b351
#
_cell.length_a   1.000
_cell.length_b   1.000
_cell.length_c   1.000
_cell.angle_alpha   90.00
_cell.angle_beta   90.00
_cell.angle_gamma   90.00
#
_symmetry.space_group_name_H-M   'P 1'
#
loop_
_entity.id
_entity.type
_entity.pdbx_description
1 polymer ?
#
loop_
_entity_poly.entity_id
_entity_poly.type
_entity_poly.pdbx_seq_one_letter_code
_entity_poly.pdbx_strand_id
1 'polypeptide(L)'
;MPEKLVRALLLRNIIIRPGLETSNPFAAVQRYVDILNERNLSFKGKRVLVFGYGGRFDMGFGLLKEGAEHVILCDKYAPPDDPHNRRLYGAEEKYFFADSKGLRPRPEWMTLLEDDIRDLRVSARGDIEPVDFVLSSSVYEHVDDVEGITRALAAL
;
A
#
# COMPACT_ATOMS: atom_id res chain seq x y z
N MET A 1 -2.18 -11.81 21.79
CA MET A 1 -3.60 -11.40 21.58
C MET A 1 -4.10 -12.13 20.33
N PRO A 2 -5.37 -12.60 20.26
CA PRO A 2 -5.86 -13.26 19.04
C PRO A 2 -5.83 -12.29 17.85
N GLU A 3 -5.34 -12.75 16.72
CA GLU A 3 -5.14 -11.94 15.49
C GLU A 3 -6.44 -11.22 15.03
N LYS A 4 -7.58 -11.90 15.12
CA LYS A 4 -8.89 -11.33 14.80
C LYS A 4 -9.25 -10.12 15.69
N LEU A 5 -8.83 -10.11 16.95
CA LEU A 5 -9.08 -9.00 17.86
C LEU A 5 -8.17 -7.82 17.53
N VAL A 6 -6.90 -8.09 17.22
CA VAL A 6 -5.93 -7.06 16.76
C VAL A 6 -6.46 -6.38 15.51
N ARG A 7 -6.86 -7.17 14.51
CA ARG A 7 -7.44 -6.67 13.26
C ARG A 7 -8.68 -5.81 13.51
N ALA A 8 -9.60 -6.25 14.37
CA ALA A 8 -10.82 -5.50 14.72
C ALA A 8 -10.52 -4.18 15.43
N LEU A 9 -9.51 -4.13 16.28
CA LEU A 9 -9.11 -2.93 17.01
C LEU A 9 -8.34 -1.93 16.11
N LEU A 10 -7.52 -2.43 15.20
CA LEU A 10 -6.86 -1.63 14.15
C LEU A 10 -7.89 -0.94 13.24
N LEU A 11 -8.89 -1.71 12.77
CA LEU A 11 -9.97 -1.21 11.93
C LEU A 11 -10.81 -0.10 12.56
N ARG A 12 -10.90 -0.09 13.88
CA ARG A 12 -11.62 0.93 14.63
C ARG A 12 -10.74 2.10 15.06
N ASN A 13 -9.48 2.15 14.62
CA ASN A 13 -8.48 3.15 15.02
C ASN A 13 -8.34 3.26 16.55
N ILE A 14 -8.54 2.15 17.28
CA ILE A 14 -8.51 2.15 18.74
C ILE A 14 -7.07 1.99 19.26
N ILE A 15 -6.25 1.22 18.54
CA ILE A 15 -4.88 0.88 18.99
C ILE A 15 -3.84 1.80 18.33
N ILE A 16 -4.07 2.21 17.08
CA ILE A 16 -3.12 2.97 16.29
C ILE A 16 -3.84 4.17 15.65
N ARG A 17 -3.22 5.34 15.73
CA ARG A 17 -3.70 6.51 14.97
C ARG A 17 -3.29 6.35 13.51
N PRO A 18 -4.20 6.63 12.55
CA PRO A 18 -3.86 6.59 11.14
C PRO A 18 -2.67 7.50 10.83
N GLY A 19 -1.66 6.96 10.13
CA GLY A 19 -0.57 7.75 9.57
C GLY A 19 -1.05 8.68 8.45
N LEU A 20 -0.12 9.44 7.87
CA LEU A 20 -0.44 10.41 6.81
C LEU A 20 -1.03 9.72 5.58
N GLU A 21 -0.51 8.56 5.20
CA GLU A 21 -0.97 7.75 4.07
C GLU A 21 -2.44 7.34 4.19
N THR A 22 -2.90 7.14 5.42
CA THR A 22 -4.30 6.78 5.68
C THR A 22 -5.16 8.01 5.92
N SER A 23 -4.67 9.01 6.64
CA SER A 23 -5.45 10.21 7.00
C SER A 23 -5.59 11.22 5.85
N ASN A 24 -4.51 11.41 5.08
CA ASN A 24 -4.46 12.30 3.91
C ASN A 24 -3.54 11.72 2.82
N PRO A 25 -3.99 10.67 2.10
CA PRO A 25 -3.18 9.94 1.14
C PRO A 25 -2.60 10.81 0.03
N PHE A 26 -3.36 11.78 -0.48
CA PHE A 26 -2.87 12.67 -1.54
C PHE A 26 -1.76 13.61 -1.06
N ALA A 27 -1.84 14.12 0.17
CA ALA A 27 -0.74 14.90 0.76
C ALA A 27 0.50 14.03 0.99
N ALA A 28 0.33 12.76 1.34
CA ALA A 28 1.44 11.82 1.45
C ALA A 28 2.11 11.58 0.09
N VAL A 29 1.33 11.34 -0.97
CA VAL A 29 1.86 11.19 -2.34
C VAL A 29 2.63 12.45 -2.74
N GLN A 30 2.06 13.65 -2.54
CA GLN A 30 2.74 14.89 -2.88
C GLN A 30 4.09 15.04 -2.15
N ARG A 31 4.13 14.70 -0.87
CA ARG A 31 5.38 14.71 -0.09
C ARG A 31 6.43 13.77 -0.68
N TYR A 32 6.05 12.58 -1.11
CA TYR A 32 6.98 11.65 -1.76
C TYR A 32 7.44 12.17 -3.13
N VAL A 33 6.55 12.78 -3.90
CA VAL A 33 6.90 13.43 -5.18
C VAL A 33 7.93 14.54 -4.93
N ASP A 34 7.73 15.39 -3.95
CA ASP A 34 8.66 16.47 -3.61
C ASP A 34 10.03 15.92 -3.23
N ILE A 35 10.10 14.88 -2.39
CA ILE A 35 11.35 14.21 -1.99
C ILE A 35 12.08 13.61 -3.20
N LEU A 36 11.37 12.99 -4.13
CA LEU A 36 11.97 12.43 -5.34
C LEU A 36 12.48 13.53 -6.29
N ASN A 37 11.71 14.59 -6.47
CA ASN A 37 12.09 15.73 -7.31
C ASN A 37 13.38 16.40 -6.84
N GLU A 38 13.60 16.54 -5.54
CA GLU A 38 14.85 17.03 -4.96
C GLU A 38 16.07 16.19 -5.37
N ARG A 39 15.85 14.94 -5.77
CA ARG A 39 16.87 13.98 -6.19
C ARG A 39 16.88 13.70 -7.69
N ASN A 40 16.12 14.49 -8.47
CA ASN A 40 15.89 14.27 -9.91
C ASN A 40 15.35 12.86 -10.23
N LEU A 41 14.52 12.32 -9.35
CA LEU A 41 13.82 11.05 -9.50
C LEU A 41 12.32 11.28 -9.66
N SER A 42 11.59 10.31 -10.19
CA SER A 42 10.14 10.35 -10.31
C SER A 42 9.51 8.96 -10.25
N PHE A 43 8.21 8.90 -10.00
CA PHE A 43 7.45 7.65 -10.07
C PHE A 43 7.14 7.18 -11.50
N LYS A 44 7.38 8.01 -12.51
CA LYS A 44 6.99 7.72 -13.89
C LYS A 44 7.62 6.42 -14.42
N GLY A 45 6.78 5.47 -14.82
CA GLY A 45 7.19 4.16 -15.30
C GLY A 45 7.85 3.28 -14.24
N LYS A 46 7.56 3.54 -12.96
CA LYS A 46 8.16 2.84 -11.82
C LYS A 46 7.16 1.92 -11.13
N ARG A 47 7.67 0.81 -10.60
CA ARG A 47 6.93 -0.11 -9.74
C ARG A 47 7.14 0.30 -8.28
N VAL A 48 6.05 0.52 -7.55
CA VAL A 48 6.09 1.09 -6.20
C VAL A 48 5.38 0.17 -5.22
N LEU A 49 6.04 -0.21 -4.15
CA LEU A 49 5.40 -0.92 -3.03
C LEU A 49 5.10 0.06 -1.91
N VAL A 50 3.85 0.04 -1.43
CA VAL A 50 3.41 0.77 -0.22
C VAL A 50 3.26 -0.25 0.90
N PHE A 51 4.13 -0.19 1.89
CA PHE A 51 4.11 -1.06 3.07
C PHE A 51 3.32 -0.40 4.20
N GLY A 52 2.21 -1.03 4.59
CA GLY A 52 1.31 -0.50 5.61
C GLY A 52 0.29 0.50 5.06
N TYR A 53 -0.37 0.16 3.96
CA TYR A 53 -1.32 1.07 3.29
C TYR A 53 -2.65 1.30 4.05
N GLY A 54 -2.92 0.56 5.12
CA GLY A 54 -4.07 0.76 6.00
C GLY A 54 -5.44 0.46 5.39
N GLY A 55 -5.51 -0.32 4.31
CA GLY A 55 -6.77 -0.72 3.66
C GLY A 55 -7.35 0.29 2.67
N ARG A 56 -6.71 1.46 2.46
CA ARG A 56 -7.21 2.52 1.57
C ARG A 56 -6.44 2.56 0.26
N PHE A 57 -7.17 2.50 -0.86
CA PHE A 57 -6.59 2.50 -2.20
C PHE A 57 -6.15 3.88 -2.70
N ASP A 58 -6.54 4.94 -2.00
CA ASP A 58 -6.23 6.33 -2.40
C ASP A 58 -4.73 6.58 -2.60
N MET A 59 -3.89 5.96 -1.76
CA MET A 59 -2.44 6.08 -1.88
C MET A 59 -1.95 5.48 -3.20
N GLY A 60 -2.36 4.24 -3.49
CA GLY A 60 -2.03 3.58 -4.76
C GLY A 60 -2.56 4.33 -5.98
N PHE A 61 -3.80 4.82 -5.88
CA PHE A 61 -4.39 5.64 -6.93
C PHE A 61 -3.60 6.94 -7.16
N GLY A 62 -3.21 7.64 -6.10
CA GLY A 62 -2.39 8.84 -6.20
C GLY A 62 -1.05 8.58 -6.91
N LEU A 63 -0.36 7.50 -6.56
CA LEU A 63 0.90 7.10 -7.22
C LEU A 63 0.72 6.78 -8.71
N LEU A 64 -0.38 6.12 -9.10
CA LEU A 64 -0.69 5.88 -10.51
C LEU A 64 -0.97 7.19 -11.27
N LYS A 65 -1.58 8.19 -10.62
CA LYS A 65 -1.78 9.52 -11.21
C LYS A 65 -0.46 10.27 -11.42
N GLU A 66 0.55 10.02 -10.57
CA GLU A 66 1.91 10.52 -10.71
C GLU A 66 2.76 9.71 -11.72
N GLY A 67 2.12 8.74 -12.41
CA GLY A 67 2.72 8.00 -13.51
C GLY A 67 3.43 6.72 -13.12
N ALA A 68 3.25 6.20 -11.90
CA ALA A 68 3.71 4.87 -11.56
C ALA A 68 3.14 3.84 -12.54
N GLU A 69 3.95 2.87 -12.94
CA GLU A 69 3.53 1.80 -13.84
C GLU A 69 2.65 0.80 -13.12
N HIS A 70 3.05 0.45 -11.91
CA HIS A 70 2.33 -0.51 -11.08
C HIS A 70 2.51 -0.22 -9.59
N VAL A 71 1.47 -0.41 -8.80
CA VAL A 71 1.53 -0.22 -7.35
C VAL A 71 1.19 -1.51 -6.62
N ILE A 72 2.00 -1.86 -5.63
CA ILE A 72 1.76 -2.99 -4.73
C ILE A 72 1.39 -2.43 -3.36
N LEU A 73 0.19 -2.73 -2.90
CA LEU A 73 -0.31 -2.35 -1.58
C LEU A 73 -0.18 -3.55 -0.64
N CYS A 74 0.77 -3.49 0.29
CA CYS A 74 1.07 -4.58 1.22
C CYS A 74 0.71 -4.19 2.65
N ASP A 75 -0.19 -4.97 3.28
CA ASP A 75 -0.53 -4.81 4.68
C ASP A 75 -1.19 -6.10 5.21
N LYS A 76 -0.55 -6.75 6.15
CA LYS A 76 -1.02 -8.00 6.74
C LYS A 76 -2.38 -7.89 7.44
N TYR A 77 -2.72 -6.72 7.96
CA TYR A 77 -3.88 -6.52 8.83
C TYR A 77 -4.96 -5.64 8.23
N ALA A 78 -4.68 -4.93 7.15
CA ALA A 78 -5.65 -4.05 6.53
C ALA A 78 -6.73 -4.84 5.78
N PRO A 79 -8.01 -4.50 5.94
CA PRO A 79 -9.05 -5.10 5.12
C PRO A 79 -9.08 -4.43 3.75
N PRO A 80 -9.18 -5.20 2.68
CA PRO A 80 -9.30 -4.66 1.34
C PRO A 80 -10.68 -4.06 1.02
N ASP A 81 -11.61 -4.08 1.96
CA ASP A 81 -12.99 -3.63 1.82
C ASP A 81 -13.32 -2.37 2.64
N ASP A 82 -12.30 -1.53 2.94
CA ASP A 82 -12.51 -0.28 3.68
C ASP A 82 -13.61 0.58 3.00
N PRO A 83 -14.62 1.02 3.74
CA PRO A 83 -15.74 1.81 3.20
C PRO A 83 -15.32 3.11 2.53
N HIS A 84 -14.16 3.69 2.91
CA HIS A 84 -13.62 4.88 2.27
C HIS A 84 -13.26 4.67 0.80
N ASN A 85 -12.96 3.44 0.39
CA ASN A 85 -12.65 3.13 -1.00
C ASN A 85 -13.85 3.36 -1.93
N ARG A 86 -15.10 3.33 -1.40
CA ARG A 86 -16.32 3.52 -2.19
C ARG A 86 -16.37 4.86 -2.93
N ARG A 87 -15.69 5.89 -2.44
CA ARG A 87 -15.61 7.20 -3.12
C ARG A 87 -14.82 7.16 -4.44
N LEU A 88 -13.97 6.14 -4.62
CA LEU A 88 -13.23 5.91 -5.86
C LEU A 88 -14.11 5.20 -6.92
N TYR A 89 -15.30 4.70 -6.52
CA TYR A 89 -16.22 4.04 -7.41
C TYR A 89 -16.87 5.02 -8.39
N GLY A 90 -16.88 4.67 -9.67
CA GLY A 90 -17.44 5.51 -10.72
C GLY A 90 -16.57 6.68 -11.18
N ALA A 91 -15.62 7.12 -10.36
CA ALA A 91 -14.72 8.21 -10.73
C ALA A 91 -13.51 7.70 -11.56
N GLU A 92 -13.11 6.44 -11.36
CA GLU A 92 -11.85 5.92 -11.89
C GLU A 92 -11.96 4.46 -12.33
N GLU A 93 -12.91 4.18 -13.21
CA GLU A 93 -13.15 2.83 -13.76
C GLU A 93 -11.94 2.19 -14.46
N LYS A 94 -10.99 3.03 -14.89
CA LYS A 94 -9.72 2.55 -15.44
C LYS A 94 -8.92 1.72 -14.44
N TYR A 95 -8.95 2.09 -13.16
CA TYR A 95 -8.10 1.50 -12.11
C TYR A 95 -8.85 0.57 -11.18
N PHE A 96 -10.18 0.68 -11.14
CA PHE A 96 -11.01 -0.04 -10.18
C PHE A 96 -12.20 -0.74 -10.86
N PHE A 97 -12.70 -1.76 -10.19
CA PHE A 97 -13.97 -2.41 -10.50
C PHE A 97 -14.71 -2.75 -9.21
N ALA A 98 -16.02 -2.94 -9.30
CA ALA A 98 -16.82 -3.41 -8.17
C ALA A 98 -17.16 -4.89 -8.34
N ASP A 99 -17.08 -5.62 -7.22
CA ASP A 99 -17.55 -6.99 -7.10
C ASP A 99 -18.49 -7.14 -5.89
N SER A 100 -18.87 -8.38 -5.56
CA SER A 100 -19.74 -8.69 -4.41
C SER A 100 -19.12 -8.34 -3.05
N LYS A 101 -17.81 -8.12 -2.99
CA LYS A 101 -17.05 -7.79 -1.79
C LYS A 101 -16.72 -6.29 -1.68
N GLY A 102 -17.10 -5.48 -2.69
CA GLY A 102 -16.87 -4.04 -2.72
C GLY A 102 -15.97 -3.60 -3.87
N LEU A 103 -15.31 -2.44 -3.70
CA LEU A 103 -14.36 -1.93 -4.67
C LEU A 103 -13.06 -2.72 -4.63
N ARG A 104 -12.55 -3.06 -5.81
CA ARG A 104 -11.27 -3.74 -6.00
C ARG A 104 -10.40 -2.99 -7.00
N PRO A 105 -9.10 -2.90 -6.80
CA PRO A 105 -8.19 -2.42 -7.83
C PRO A 105 -8.09 -3.47 -8.94
N ARG A 106 -7.89 -2.99 -10.17
CA ARG A 106 -7.60 -3.87 -11.30
C ARG A 106 -6.15 -4.37 -11.21
N PRO A 107 -5.93 -5.69 -11.35
CA PRO A 107 -4.60 -6.31 -11.18
C PRO A 107 -3.54 -5.74 -12.14
N GLU A 108 -3.95 -5.19 -13.28
CA GLU A 108 -3.04 -4.56 -14.25
C GLU A 108 -2.35 -3.31 -13.69
N TRP A 109 -2.96 -2.67 -12.69
CA TRP A 109 -2.49 -1.41 -12.10
C TRP A 109 -2.05 -1.54 -10.66
N MET A 110 -2.75 -2.37 -9.87
CA MET A 110 -2.47 -2.53 -8.45
C MET A 110 -2.60 -3.98 -8.00
N THR A 111 -1.63 -4.44 -7.22
CA THR A 111 -1.67 -5.72 -6.53
C THR A 111 -1.92 -5.49 -5.04
N LEU A 112 -2.83 -6.27 -4.45
CA LEU A 112 -3.05 -6.30 -3.00
C LEU A 112 -2.34 -7.51 -2.40
N LEU A 113 -1.53 -7.30 -1.37
CA LEU A 113 -0.86 -8.33 -0.61
C LEU A 113 -1.29 -8.24 0.85
N GLU A 114 -2.00 -9.27 1.32
CA GLU A 114 -2.47 -9.41 2.71
C GLU A 114 -1.54 -10.33 3.53
N ASP A 115 -0.30 -10.48 3.07
CA ASP A 115 0.70 -11.37 3.65
C ASP A 115 1.72 -10.62 4.50
N ASP A 116 2.47 -11.37 5.31
CA ASP A 116 3.64 -10.84 5.97
C ASP A 116 4.75 -10.60 4.94
N ILE A 117 5.28 -9.38 4.88
CA ILE A 117 6.31 -9.00 3.91
C ILE A 117 7.53 -9.92 3.94
N ARG A 118 7.83 -10.53 5.11
CA ARG A 118 8.94 -11.46 5.29
C ARG A 118 8.72 -12.82 4.62
N ASP A 119 7.48 -13.15 4.31
CA ASP A 119 7.11 -14.41 3.66
C ASP A 119 7.10 -14.29 2.13
N LEU A 120 7.13 -13.06 1.60
CA LEU A 120 7.16 -12.81 0.16
C LEU A 120 8.50 -13.22 -0.46
N ARG A 121 8.42 -13.74 -1.67
CA ARG A 121 9.58 -14.14 -2.47
C ARG A 121 9.58 -13.41 -3.79
N VAL A 122 10.66 -12.70 -4.05
CA VAL A 122 10.95 -12.15 -5.38
C VAL A 122 11.57 -13.26 -6.21
N SER A 123 10.88 -13.69 -7.23
CA SER A 123 11.44 -14.62 -8.22
C SER A 123 10.68 -14.53 -9.53
N ALA A 124 11.24 -15.06 -10.61
CA ALA A 124 10.56 -15.19 -11.90
C ALA A 124 9.29 -16.08 -11.85
N ARG A 125 9.04 -16.75 -10.73
CA ARG A 125 7.82 -17.46 -10.38
C ARG A 125 7.28 -17.00 -9.03
N GLY A 126 7.75 -15.85 -8.54
CA GLY A 126 7.47 -15.33 -7.22
C GLY A 126 6.15 -14.55 -7.16
N ASP A 127 5.82 -14.17 -5.94
CA ASP A 127 4.56 -13.47 -5.63
C ASP A 127 4.55 -12.05 -6.18
N ILE A 128 5.74 -11.46 -6.38
CA ILE A 128 5.89 -10.11 -6.92
C ILE A 128 7.12 -9.98 -7.83
N GLU A 129 7.02 -9.09 -8.80
CA GLU A 129 8.16 -8.61 -9.57
C GLU A 129 8.95 -7.54 -8.78
N PRO A 130 10.25 -7.34 -9.09
CA PRO A 130 11.08 -6.33 -8.42
C PRO A 130 10.42 -4.95 -8.44
N VAL A 131 10.63 -4.18 -7.37
CA VAL A 131 10.11 -2.82 -7.24
C VAL A 131 11.24 -1.80 -7.27
N ASP A 132 10.95 -0.60 -7.80
CA ASP A 132 11.91 0.51 -7.83
C ASP A 132 11.92 1.30 -6.53
N PHE A 133 10.76 1.38 -5.86
CA PHE A 133 10.58 2.14 -4.62
C PHE A 133 9.74 1.39 -3.61
N VAL A 134 10.16 1.48 -2.35
CA VAL A 134 9.35 1.08 -1.20
C VAL A 134 8.99 2.32 -0.40
N LEU A 135 7.71 2.55 -0.18
CA LEU A 135 7.18 3.63 0.64
C LEU A 135 6.57 3.06 1.91
N SER A 136 6.88 3.66 3.04
CA SER A 136 6.29 3.30 4.33
C SER A 136 6.28 4.50 5.25
N SER A 137 5.20 4.69 5.99
CA SER A 137 5.09 5.69 7.05
C SER A 137 4.27 5.12 8.20
N SER A 138 4.70 5.40 9.43
CA SER A 138 3.98 5.00 10.64
C SER A 138 3.71 3.50 10.77
N VAL A 139 4.62 2.65 10.26
CA VAL A 139 4.52 1.18 10.36
C VAL A 139 5.62 0.62 11.24
N TYR A 140 6.85 1.09 11.07
CA TYR A 140 8.03 0.55 11.76
C TYR A 140 7.94 0.64 13.29
N GLU A 141 7.23 1.61 13.82
CA GLU A 141 6.96 1.77 15.25
C GLU A 141 6.04 0.66 15.84
N HIS A 142 5.42 -0.14 14.98
CA HIS A 142 4.46 -1.18 15.34
C HIS A 142 4.96 -2.60 15.03
N VAL A 143 6.19 -2.75 14.58
CA VAL A 143 6.76 -4.05 14.23
C VAL A 143 7.84 -4.46 15.23
N ASP A 144 7.80 -5.73 15.64
CA ASP A 144 8.78 -6.27 16.60
C ASP A 144 10.13 -6.60 15.96
N ASP A 145 10.13 -6.92 14.65
CA ASP A 145 11.31 -7.34 13.89
C ASP A 145 11.59 -6.35 12.75
N VAL A 146 12.08 -5.18 13.13
CA VAL A 146 12.47 -4.09 12.19
C VAL A 146 13.56 -4.55 11.22
N GLU A 147 14.54 -5.30 11.70
CA GLU A 147 15.65 -5.78 10.86
C GLU A 147 15.18 -6.78 9.80
N GLY A 148 14.37 -7.78 10.19
CA GLY A 148 13.82 -8.78 9.28
C GLY A 148 12.92 -8.15 8.21
N ILE A 149 12.07 -7.20 8.60
CA ILE A 149 11.22 -6.44 7.66
C ILE A 149 12.06 -5.59 6.71
N THR A 150 13.05 -4.85 7.22
CA THR A 150 13.93 -4.02 6.37
C THR A 150 14.69 -4.87 5.37
N ARG A 151 15.20 -6.03 5.79
CA ARG A 151 15.89 -6.99 4.90
C ARG A 151 14.94 -7.54 3.84
N ALA A 152 13.71 -7.89 4.23
CA ALA A 152 12.71 -8.37 3.29
C ALA A 152 12.36 -7.31 2.24
N LEU A 153 12.11 -6.07 2.67
CA LEU A 153 11.81 -4.95 1.76
C LEU A 153 13.00 -4.62 0.83
N ALA A 154 14.24 -4.72 1.33
CA ALA A 154 15.44 -4.49 0.52
C ALA A 154 15.74 -5.59 -0.50
N ALA A 155 15.07 -6.73 -0.40
CA ALA A 155 15.20 -7.85 -1.33
C ALA A 155 14.15 -7.83 -2.46
N LEU A 156 13.23 -6.86 -2.46
CA LEU A 156 12.19 -6.66 -3.46
C LEU A 156 12.69 -5.80 -4.62
#